data_93a77698d99ac0f13323c97ab4a9b549
#
_entry.id   93a77698d99ac0f13323c97ab4a9b549
#
_cell.length_a   1.000
_cell.length_b   1.000
_cell.length_c   1.000
_cell.angle_alpha   90.00
_cell.angle_beta   90.00
_cell.angle_gamma   90.00
#
_symmetry.space_group_name_H-M   'P 1'
#
loop_
_entity.id
_entity.type
_entity.pdbx_description
1 polymer ?
#
loop_
_entity_poly.entity_id
_entity_poly.type
_entity_poly.pdbx_seq_one_letter_code
_entity_poly.pdbx_strand_id
1 'polypeptide(L)'
;GVVMKRLNFNDLIFETQLDNFGWNRNLYNGEANASNKTNIYADVNLGVLFSSRPKDRFAYNFGFSLHHVSQPRESFLGNENNRLPRRYVVHGGCEISLGSDNEWSLLPTFLFMLQANAQQYNVGLGVNYQATDNIGIFGGGFYRVKDAAILNLGVDIYNARIGLSYDINHSDLRGASKAQGAME
;
A
#
# COMPACT_ATOMS: atom_id res chain seq x y z
N GLY A 1 -14.63 -6.06 8.43
CA GLY A 1 -14.82 -4.70 8.94
C GLY A 1 -16.10 -4.06 8.44
N VAL A 2 -16.48 -2.94 9.03
CA VAL A 2 -17.55 -2.07 8.55
C VAL A 2 -16.92 -0.78 8.06
N VAL A 3 -17.27 -0.38 6.84
CA VAL A 3 -16.78 0.85 6.22
C VAL A 3 -17.92 1.83 6.09
N MET A 4 -17.68 3.07 6.53
CA MET A 4 -18.61 4.18 6.37
C MET A 4 -17.93 5.26 5.53
N LYS A 5 -18.52 5.58 4.40
CA LYS A 5 -18.09 6.68 3.53
C LYS A 5 -19.19 7.74 3.49
N ARG A 6 -18.79 8.98 3.70
CA ARG A 6 -19.71 10.12 3.66
C ARG A 6 -19.25 11.12 2.60
N LEU A 7 -20.17 11.53 1.77
CA LEU A 7 -19.97 12.59 0.79
C LEU A 7 -20.83 13.79 1.20
N ASN A 8 -20.18 14.92 1.47
CA ASN A 8 -20.85 16.18 1.79
C ASN A 8 -20.83 17.07 0.55
N PHE A 9 -21.94 17.16 -0.14
CA PHE A 9 -22.07 17.99 -1.35
C PHE A 9 -21.93 19.49 -1.05
N ASN A 10 -22.20 19.93 0.17
CA ASN A 10 -22.07 21.35 0.53
C ASN A 10 -20.61 21.83 0.56
N ASP A 11 -19.65 20.89 0.70
CA ASP A 11 -18.22 21.21 0.72
C ASP A 11 -17.59 21.14 -0.68
N LEU A 12 -18.31 20.59 -1.67
CA LEU A 12 -17.85 20.50 -3.05
C LEU A 12 -18.07 21.82 -3.79
N ILE A 13 -17.19 22.09 -4.72
CA ILE A 13 -17.26 23.24 -5.62
C ILE A 13 -17.28 22.69 -7.05
N PHE A 14 -18.26 23.12 -7.83
CA PHE A 14 -18.49 22.64 -9.19
C PHE A 14 -18.13 23.74 -10.20
N GLU A 15 -17.73 23.36 -11.40
CA GLU A 15 -17.37 24.28 -12.47
C GLU A 15 -18.52 25.28 -12.79
N THR A 16 -19.78 24.85 -12.69
CA THR A 16 -20.98 25.69 -12.86
C THR A 16 -21.10 26.80 -11.83
N GLN A 17 -20.32 26.77 -10.77
CA GLN A 17 -20.28 27.76 -9.70
C GLN A 17 -19.13 28.76 -9.87
N LEU A 18 -18.46 28.77 -11.03
CA LEU A 18 -17.46 29.78 -11.38
C LEU A 18 -18.15 30.97 -12.11
N ASP A 19 -17.99 32.17 -11.59
CA ASP A 19 -18.39 33.42 -12.23
C ASP A 19 -17.17 34.30 -12.55
N ASN A 20 -17.43 35.50 -13.09
CA ASN A 20 -16.37 36.44 -13.46
C ASN A 20 -15.56 36.98 -12.27
N PHE A 21 -15.99 36.76 -11.05
CA PHE A 21 -15.35 37.19 -9.81
C PHE A 21 -14.70 36.03 -9.03
N GLY A 22 -14.87 34.80 -9.50
CA GLY A 22 -14.34 33.60 -8.87
C GLY A 22 -15.41 32.57 -8.48
N TRP A 23 -15.13 31.76 -7.47
CA TRP A 23 -16.03 30.70 -7.01
C TRP A 23 -17.18 31.27 -6.18
N ASN A 24 -18.43 31.10 -6.66
CA ASN A 24 -19.65 31.55 -6.01
C ASN A 24 -20.55 30.36 -5.64
N ARG A 25 -20.56 29.99 -4.38
CA ARG A 25 -21.34 28.85 -3.85
C ARG A 25 -22.86 29.05 -3.90
N ASN A 26 -23.32 30.30 -4.13
CA ASN A 26 -24.74 30.58 -4.23
C ASN A 26 -25.30 30.29 -5.64
N LEU A 27 -24.41 30.06 -6.62
CA LEU A 27 -24.84 29.64 -7.94
C LEU A 27 -25.27 28.16 -7.90
N TYR A 28 -26.19 27.82 -8.78
CA TYR A 28 -26.64 26.45 -8.95
C TYR A 28 -25.47 25.52 -9.34
N ASN A 29 -25.29 24.45 -8.63
CA ASN A 29 -24.14 23.54 -8.79
C ASN A 29 -24.28 22.54 -9.97
N GLY A 30 -25.39 22.57 -10.73
CA GLY A 30 -25.63 21.66 -11.84
C GLY A 30 -26.13 20.26 -11.44
N GLU A 31 -26.11 19.94 -10.16
CA GLU A 31 -26.47 18.62 -9.64
C GLU A 31 -27.90 18.63 -9.08
N ALA A 32 -28.86 18.11 -9.82
CA ALA A 32 -30.29 18.17 -9.48
C ALA A 32 -30.67 17.49 -8.15
N ASN A 33 -29.82 16.61 -7.61
CA ASN A 33 -30.07 15.85 -6.38
C ASN A 33 -28.85 15.85 -5.44
N ALA A 34 -28.11 16.95 -5.39
CA ALA A 34 -26.96 17.10 -4.53
C ALA A 34 -27.38 17.14 -3.06
N SER A 35 -27.43 16.00 -2.42
CA SER A 35 -27.67 15.85 -0.99
C SER A 35 -26.54 15.06 -0.34
N ASN A 36 -26.27 15.35 0.91
CA ASN A 36 -25.28 14.58 1.68
C ASN A 36 -25.65 13.11 1.67
N LYS A 37 -24.72 12.28 1.24
CA LYS A 37 -24.93 10.83 1.15
C LYS A 37 -23.95 10.08 2.03
N THR A 38 -24.46 9.07 2.70
CA THR A 38 -23.66 8.14 3.50
C THR A 38 -23.84 6.74 2.93
N ASN A 39 -22.73 6.08 2.65
CA ASN A 39 -22.71 4.68 2.23
C ASN A 39 -22.02 3.86 3.33
N ILE A 40 -22.74 2.85 3.85
CA ILE A 40 -22.24 1.94 4.87
C ILE A 40 -22.30 0.53 4.30
N TYR A 41 -21.17 -0.17 4.36
CA TYR A 41 -21.10 -1.55 3.90
C TYR A 41 -20.16 -2.39 4.74
N ALA A 42 -20.41 -3.71 4.76
CA ALA A 42 -19.51 -4.67 5.38
C ALA A 42 -18.48 -5.14 4.36
N ASP A 43 -17.22 -5.13 4.76
CA ASP A 43 -16.09 -5.65 3.97
C ASP A 43 -15.45 -6.82 4.69
N VAL A 44 -15.32 -7.94 3.97
CA VAL A 44 -14.76 -9.19 4.47
C VAL A 44 -13.46 -9.48 3.75
N ASN A 45 -12.41 -9.71 4.54
CA ASN A 45 -11.08 -10.09 4.08
C ASN A 45 -10.70 -11.42 4.71
N LEU A 46 -10.08 -12.30 3.94
CA LEU A 46 -9.59 -13.60 4.37
C LEU A 46 -8.12 -13.74 3.99
N GLY A 47 -7.36 -14.45 4.80
CA GLY A 47 -5.97 -14.72 4.47
C GLY A 47 -5.42 -15.90 5.26
N VAL A 48 -4.35 -16.48 4.70
CA VAL A 48 -3.56 -17.54 5.31
C VAL A 48 -2.10 -17.15 5.21
N LEU A 49 -1.39 -17.29 6.30
CA LEU A 49 0.06 -17.12 6.36
C LEU A 49 0.66 -18.43 6.89
N PHE A 50 1.58 -18.96 6.13
CA PHE A 50 2.43 -20.05 6.54
C PHE A 50 3.84 -19.52 6.82
N SER A 51 4.41 -19.86 7.97
CA SER A 51 5.79 -19.52 8.32
C SER A 51 6.46 -20.70 9.00
N SER A 52 7.75 -20.88 8.72
CA SER A 52 8.54 -21.96 9.29
C SER A 52 10.01 -21.57 9.41
N ARG A 53 10.66 -22.07 10.43
CA ARG A 53 12.11 -22.00 10.63
C ARG A 53 12.67 -23.43 10.77
N PRO A 54 12.85 -24.14 9.63
CA PRO A 54 13.30 -25.53 9.67
C PRO A 54 14.74 -25.68 10.13
N LYS A 55 15.55 -24.62 10.09
CA LYS A 55 16.94 -24.57 10.54
C LYS A 55 17.23 -23.22 11.18
N ASP A 56 18.20 -23.15 12.06
CA ASP A 56 18.58 -21.90 12.75
C ASP A 56 19.00 -20.80 11.77
N ARG A 57 19.53 -21.16 10.62
CA ARG A 57 20.01 -20.25 9.58
C ARG A 57 19.03 -19.98 8.45
N PHE A 58 17.84 -20.57 8.50
CA PHE A 58 16.88 -20.45 7.42
C PHE A 58 15.47 -20.40 7.97
N ALA A 59 14.77 -19.30 7.66
CA ALA A 59 13.35 -19.16 7.89
C ALA A 59 12.66 -18.71 6.61
N TYR A 60 11.40 -19.04 6.44
CA TYR A 60 10.61 -18.57 5.32
C TYR A 60 9.16 -18.34 5.72
N ASN A 61 8.50 -17.50 4.95
CA ASN A 61 7.08 -17.25 5.04
C ASN A 61 6.45 -17.19 3.65
N PHE A 62 5.18 -17.56 3.59
CA PHE A 62 4.37 -17.45 2.39
C PHE A 62 2.94 -17.15 2.79
N GLY A 63 2.36 -16.13 2.20
CA GLY A 63 1.00 -15.68 2.50
C GLY A 63 0.16 -15.49 1.26
N PHE A 64 -1.13 -15.80 1.44
CA PHE A 64 -2.18 -15.50 0.48
C PHE A 64 -3.30 -14.75 1.19
N SER A 65 -3.82 -13.69 0.59
CA SER A 65 -5.00 -13.02 1.09
C SER A 65 -5.96 -12.61 -0.04
N LEU A 66 -7.23 -12.65 0.30
CA LEU A 66 -8.33 -12.25 -0.54
C LEU A 66 -9.11 -11.13 0.17
N HIS A 67 -9.05 -9.93 -0.38
CA HIS A 67 -9.76 -8.78 0.12
C HIS A 67 -11.03 -8.53 -0.68
N HIS A 68 -11.99 -7.87 -0.04
CA HIS A 68 -13.28 -7.52 -0.63
C HIS A 68 -14.05 -8.75 -1.12
N VAL A 69 -14.06 -9.83 -0.32
CA VAL A 69 -14.71 -11.10 -0.65
C VAL A 69 -16.20 -10.89 -0.96
N SER A 70 -16.85 -10.03 -0.16
CA SER A 70 -18.27 -9.67 -0.28
C SER A 70 -18.57 -8.78 -1.50
N GLN A 71 -17.54 -8.22 -2.16
CA GLN A 71 -17.70 -7.24 -3.25
C GLN A 71 -18.77 -6.17 -2.92
N PRO A 72 -18.59 -5.41 -1.83
CA PRO A 72 -19.60 -4.47 -1.40
C PRO A 72 -19.88 -3.41 -2.47
N ARG A 73 -21.09 -2.87 -2.47
CA ARG A 73 -21.46 -1.78 -3.37
C ARG A 73 -20.88 -0.47 -2.83
N GLU A 74 -20.12 0.21 -3.67
CA GLU A 74 -19.45 1.47 -3.35
C GLU A 74 -19.98 2.60 -4.23
N SER A 75 -21.26 2.92 -4.11
CA SER A 75 -21.88 3.98 -4.90
C SER A 75 -22.62 4.97 -4.01
N PHE A 76 -22.35 6.26 -4.22
CA PHE A 76 -23.14 7.35 -3.65
C PHE A 76 -24.36 7.70 -4.51
N LEU A 77 -24.36 7.33 -5.78
CA LEU A 77 -25.40 7.68 -6.75
C LEU A 77 -26.43 6.56 -6.97
N GLY A 78 -26.34 5.46 -6.19
CA GLY A 78 -27.26 4.35 -6.31
C GLY A 78 -27.01 3.46 -7.53
N ASN A 79 -25.86 3.59 -8.21
CA ASN A 79 -25.51 2.71 -9.31
C ASN A 79 -25.20 1.30 -8.81
N GLU A 80 -26.06 0.35 -9.17
CA GLU A 80 -25.97 -1.04 -8.70
C GLU A 80 -24.75 -1.79 -9.22
N ASN A 81 -24.15 -1.35 -10.31
CA ASN A 81 -23.02 -2.01 -10.94
C ASN A 81 -21.66 -1.63 -10.33
N ASN A 82 -21.61 -0.61 -9.46
CA ASN A 82 -20.37 -0.18 -8.86
C ASN A 82 -20.02 -1.02 -7.62
N ARG A 83 -19.45 -2.20 -7.87
CA ARG A 83 -18.96 -3.11 -6.84
C ARG A 83 -17.46 -2.99 -6.68
N LEU A 84 -16.99 -3.01 -5.44
CA LEU A 84 -15.56 -3.02 -5.14
C LEU A 84 -14.95 -4.36 -5.61
N PRO A 85 -14.01 -4.35 -6.56
CA PRO A 85 -13.42 -5.58 -7.08
C PRO A 85 -12.62 -6.31 -6.00
N ARG A 86 -12.63 -7.63 -6.04
CA ARG A 86 -11.77 -8.45 -5.18
C ARG A 86 -10.31 -8.13 -5.44
N ARG A 87 -9.52 -8.11 -4.36
CA ARG A 87 -8.07 -7.99 -4.44
C ARG A 87 -7.45 -9.29 -3.96
N TYR A 88 -6.61 -9.87 -4.78
CA TYR A 88 -5.80 -11.04 -4.49
C TYR A 88 -4.39 -10.58 -4.16
N VAL A 89 -3.83 -11.06 -3.07
CA VAL A 89 -2.46 -10.75 -2.67
C VAL A 89 -1.75 -12.07 -2.37
N VAL A 90 -0.57 -12.22 -2.99
CA VAL A 90 0.38 -13.30 -2.70
C VAL A 90 1.68 -12.64 -2.29
N HIS A 91 2.26 -13.07 -1.19
CA HIS A 91 3.54 -12.56 -0.75
C HIS A 91 4.36 -13.66 -0.10
N GLY A 92 5.66 -13.47 -0.07
CA GLY A 92 6.55 -14.38 0.60
C GLY A 92 7.96 -13.82 0.72
N GLY A 93 8.72 -14.50 1.54
CA GLY A 93 10.12 -14.16 1.74
C GLY A 93 10.83 -15.25 2.51
N CYS A 94 12.14 -15.14 2.56
CA CYS A 94 12.94 -15.96 3.44
C CYS A 94 14.02 -15.11 4.14
N GLU A 95 14.51 -15.64 5.21
CA GLU A 95 15.66 -15.15 5.95
C GLU A 95 16.77 -16.19 5.85
N ILE A 96 17.93 -15.78 5.38
CA ILE A 96 19.11 -16.63 5.21
C ILE A 96 20.23 -16.03 6.05
N SER A 97 20.54 -16.64 7.19
CA SER A 97 21.63 -16.18 8.05
C SER A 97 22.99 -16.68 7.53
N LEU A 98 23.92 -15.76 7.44
CA LEU A 98 25.26 -15.95 6.91
C LEU A 98 26.31 -15.71 8.01
N GLY A 99 27.49 -16.27 7.82
CA GLY A 99 28.59 -16.18 8.78
C GLY A 99 28.56 -17.26 9.84
N SER A 100 29.62 -17.35 10.67
CA SER A 100 29.74 -18.32 11.77
C SER A 100 28.75 -18.01 12.89
N ASP A 101 28.54 -16.75 13.19
CA ASP A 101 27.76 -16.29 14.35
C ASP A 101 26.40 -15.71 13.96
N ASN A 102 25.98 -15.92 12.68
CA ASN A 102 24.71 -15.43 12.13
C ASN A 102 24.57 -13.89 12.16
N GLU A 103 25.70 -13.19 12.13
CA GLU A 103 25.71 -11.72 12.17
C GLU A 103 25.01 -11.09 10.97
N TRP A 104 25.05 -11.73 9.82
CA TRP A 104 24.43 -11.26 8.59
C TRP A 104 23.19 -12.08 8.25
N SER A 105 22.16 -11.41 7.77
CA SER A 105 20.97 -12.05 7.21
C SER A 105 20.58 -11.43 5.88
N LEU A 106 20.29 -12.25 4.90
CA LEU A 106 19.67 -11.85 3.63
C LEU A 106 18.17 -12.10 3.70
N LEU A 107 17.39 -11.16 3.19
CA LEU A 107 15.92 -11.13 3.27
C LEU A 107 15.31 -10.89 1.88
N PRO A 108 15.42 -11.86 0.95
CA PRO A 108 14.68 -11.75 -0.30
C PRO A 108 13.17 -11.84 -0.04
N THR A 109 12.42 -10.97 -0.68
CA THR A 109 10.96 -10.87 -0.56
C THR A 109 10.29 -10.62 -1.89
N PHE A 110 9.05 -11.04 -2.00
CA PHE A 110 8.19 -10.69 -3.12
C PHE A 110 6.77 -10.43 -2.66
N LEU A 111 6.06 -9.62 -3.42
CA LEU A 111 4.64 -9.37 -3.28
C LEU A 111 4.01 -9.20 -4.67
N PHE A 112 2.91 -9.90 -4.87
CA PHE A 112 2.06 -9.76 -6.04
C PHE A 112 0.66 -9.39 -5.61
N MET A 113 0.08 -8.38 -6.25
CA MET A 113 -1.31 -7.96 -6.06
C MET A 113 -2.03 -7.88 -7.39
N LEU A 114 -3.28 -8.32 -7.39
CA LEU A 114 -4.21 -8.24 -8.51
C LEU A 114 -5.55 -7.69 -8.02
N GLN A 115 -6.02 -6.59 -8.61
CA GLN A 115 -7.36 -6.05 -8.36
C GLN A 115 -7.97 -5.55 -9.65
N ALA A 116 -9.10 -6.08 -10.06
CA ALA A 116 -9.67 -5.85 -11.38
C ALA A 116 -8.61 -6.10 -12.48
N ASN A 117 -8.26 -5.07 -13.26
CA ASN A 117 -7.24 -5.14 -14.30
C ASN A 117 -5.87 -4.60 -13.87
N ALA A 118 -5.76 -4.11 -12.62
CA ALA A 118 -4.52 -3.58 -12.09
C ALA A 118 -3.69 -4.71 -11.47
N GLN A 119 -2.42 -4.75 -11.82
CA GLN A 119 -1.44 -5.71 -11.31
C GLN A 119 -0.25 -4.94 -10.73
N GLN A 120 0.23 -5.41 -9.59
CA GLN A 120 1.43 -4.86 -8.98
C GLN A 120 2.37 -6.01 -8.59
N TYR A 121 3.60 -5.89 -9.00
CA TYR A 121 4.69 -6.79 -8.62
C TYR A 121 5.73 -6.00 -7.85
N ASN A 122 6.10 -6.49 -6.67
CA ASN A 122 7.14 -5.91 -5.86
C ASN A 122 8.12 -7.02 -5.47
N VAL A 123 9.39 -6.85 -5.77
CA VAL A 123 10.47 -7.77 -5.40
C VAL A 123 11.57 -6.98 -4.71
N GLY A 124 12.22 -7.58 -3.75
CA GLY A 124 13.25 -6.90 -3.00
C GLY A 124 14.23 -7.81 -2.30
N LEU A 125 15.34 -7.21 -1.93
CA LEU A 125 16.38 -7.83 -1.14
C LEU A 125 16.73 -6.90 0.01
N GLY A 126 16.51 -7.39 1.24
CA GLY A 126 16.99 -6.77 2.45
C GLY A 126 18.26 -7.43 2.94
N VAL A 127 19.05 -6.71 3.69
CA VAL A 127 20.25 -7.17 4.39
C VAL A 127 20.17 -6.66 5.82
N ASN A 128 20.35 -7.54 6.79
CA ASN A 128 20.53 -7.16 8.18
C ASN A 128 21.96 -7.52 8.62
N TYR A 129 22.55 -6.64 9.40
CA TYR A 129 23.81 -6.90 10.12
C TYR A 129 23.57 -6.69 11.61
N GLN A 130 23.80 -7.72 12.40
CA GLN A 130 23.69 -7.70 13.86
C GLN A 130 25.06 -7.41 14.43
N ALA A 131 25.28 -6.17 14.87
CA ALA A 131 26.60 -5.77 15.43
C ALA A 131 26.79 -6.24 16.87
N THR A 132 25.69 -6.29 17.66
CA THR A 132 25.64 -6.83 19.02
C THR A 132 24.25 -7.41 19.27
N ASP A 133 24.02 -8.09 20.39
CA ASP A 133 22.70 -8.61 20.77
C ASP A 133 21.59 -7.54 20.77
N ASN A 134 21.97 -6.29 20.93
CA ASN A 134 21.01 -5.17 21.08
C ASN A 134 21.08 -4.13 19.97
N ILE A 135 22.03 -4.23 19.04
CA ILE A 135 22.25 -3.25 17.99
C ILE A 135 22.43 -3.93 16.65
N GLY A 136 21.59 -3.57 15.71
CA GLY A 136 21.66 -4.03 14.33
C GLY A 136 21.52 -2.88 13.35
N ILE A 137 21.93 -3.11 12.12
CA ILE A 137 21.78 -2.20 10.98
C ILE A 137 21.06 -2.99 9.89
N PHE A 138 20.07 -2.39 9.28
CA PHE A 138 19.40 -3.00 8.14
C PHE A 138 19.37 -2.04 6.94
N GLY A 139 19.34 -2.61 5.77
CA GLY A 139 19.16 -1.88 4.53
C GLY A 139 18.57 -2.78 3.46
N GLY A 140 18.02 -2.20 2.42
CA GLY A 140 17.46 -2.99 1.34
C GLY A 140 17.10 -2.17 0.12
N GLY A 141 16.93 -2.88 -0.99
CA GLY A 141 16.41 -2.36 -2.24
C GLY A 141 15.21 -3.16 -2.69
N PHE A 142 14.14 -2.46 -3.09
CA PHE A 142 12.92 -3.06 -3.59
C PHE A 142 12.57 -2.45 -4.94
N TYR A 143 12.02 -3.24 -5.80
CA TYR A 143 11.60 -2.80 -7.12
C TYR A 143 10.12 -3.09 -7.32
N ARG A 144 9.35 -2.02 -7.47
CA ARG A 144 7.96 -2.05 -7.87
C ARG A 144 7.89 -1.91 -9.38
N VAL A 145 7.57 -3.01 -10.06
CA VAL A 145 7.65 -3.11 -11.51
C VAL A 145 6.81 -2.02 -12.19
N LYS A 146 7.43 -1.26 -13.09
CA LYS A 146 6.87 -0.13 -13.85
C LYS A 146 6.41 1.06 -12.98
N ASP A 147 6.86 1.14 -11.74
CA ASP A 147 6.43 2.21 -10.84
C ASP A 147 7.62 2.88 -10.13
N ALA A 148 8.29 2.18 -9.22
CA ALA A 148 9.35 2.80 -8.41
C ALA A 148 10.46 1.81 -8.03
N ALA A 149 11.65 2.37 -7.79
CA ALA A 149 12.69 1.72 -7.00
C ALA A 149 12.67 2.31 -5.59
N ILE A 150 12.71 1.46 -4.58
CA ILE A 150 12.59 1.83 -3.18
C ILE A 150 13.89 1.44 -2.49
N LEU A 151 14.47 2.38 -1.76
CA LEU A 151 15.64 2.13 -0.91
C LEU A 151 15.25 2.35 0.54
N ASN A 152 15.68 1.46 1.41
CA ASN A 152 15.52 1.63 2.85
C ASN A 152 16.84 1.44 3.58
N LEU A 153 16.97 2.11 4.71
CA LEU A 153 18.11 2.00 5.62
C LEU A 153 17.64 2.31 7.04
N GLY A 154 18.18 1.60 8.01
CA GLY A 154 17.83 1.88 9.40
C GLY A 154 18.65 1.11 10.39
N VAL A 155 18.30 1.29 11.66
CA VAL A 155 18.98 0.69 12.81
C VAL A 155 17.97 0.02 13.72
N ASP A 156 18.39 -1.09 14.28
CA ASP A 156 17.71 -1.81 15.35
C ASP A 156 18.44 -1.48 16.66
N ILE A 157 17.73 -0.96 17.64
CA ILE A 157 18.26 -0.64 18.96
C ILE A 157 17.35 -1.24 20.01
N TYR A 158 17.80 -2.26 20.70
CA TYR A 158 16.98 -3.06 21.62
C TYR A 158 15.69 -3.58 20.94
N ASN A 159 14.53 -3.14 21.42
CA ASN A 159 13.23 -3.52 20.90
C ASN A 159 12.65 -2.49 19.91
N ALA A 160 13.41 -1.48 19.51
CA ALA A 160 12.99 -0.43 18.60
C ALA A 160 13.70 -0.56 17.25
N ARG A 161 12.94 -0.42 16.15
CA ARG A 161 13.46 -0.31 14.80
C ARG A 161 13.16 1.08 14.27
N ILE A 162 14.21 1.78 13.82
CA ILE A 162 14.12 3.12 13.24
C ILE A 162 14.68 3.04 11.82
N GLY A 163 13.92 3.49 10.84
CA GLY A 163 14.35 3.43 9.44
C GLY A 163 13.85 4.61 8.64
N LEU A 164 14.51 4.83 7.51
CA LEU A 164 14.14 5.77 6.47
C LEU A 164 13.93 5.00 5.18
N SER A 165 12.91 5.38 4.43
CA SER A 165 12.63 4.84 3.11
C SER A 165 12.55 5.98 2.10
N TYR A 166 13.06 5.73 0.90
CA TYR A 166 12.99 6.67 -0.21
C TYR A 166 12.57 5.97 -1.49
N ASP A 167 11.46 6.42 -2.07
CA ASP A 167 10.90 5.92 -3.32
C ASP A 167 11.42 6.76 -4.50
N ILE A 168 12.09 6.14 -5.44
CA ILE A 168 12.52 6.75 -6.71
C ILE A 168 11.48 6.40 -7.77
N ASN A 169 10.60 7.33 -8.06
CA ASN A 169 9.54 7.13 -9.04
C ASN A 169 10.09 7.13 -10.48
N HIS A 170 9.77 6.09 -11.28
CA HIS A 170 10.12 5.99 -12.69
C HIS A 170 8.92 5.58 -13.56
N SER A 171 7.71 5.67 -13.02
CA SER A 171 6.47 5.43 -13.75
C SER A 171 6.24 6.49 -14.84
N ASP A 172 5.24 6.26 -15.70
CA ASP A 172 4.82 7.20 -16.74
C ASP A 172 4.36 8.56 -16.14
N LEU A 173 4.07 8.62 -14.84
CA LEU A 173 3.76 9.83 -14.10
C LEU A 173 5.01 10.67 -13.74
N ARG A 174 6.21 10.21 -14.10
CA ARG A 174 7.47 10.92 -13.84
C ARG A 174 7.47 12.37 -14.33
N GLY A 175 6.81 12.63 -15.47
CA GLY A 175 6.66 13.99 -16.01
C GLY A 175 5.86 14.91 -15.12
N ALA A 176 4.79 14.42 -14.49
CA ALA A 176 3.93 15.18 -13.59
C ALA A 176 4.55 15.37 -12.20
N SER A 177 5.24 14.36 -11.69
CA SER A 177 5.90 14.38 -10.38
C SER A 177 7.29 15.02 -10.39
N LYS A 178 7.81 15.43 -11.57
CA LYS A 178 9.20 15.91 -11.76
C LYS A 178 10.25 14.93 -11.23
N ALA A 179 9.93 13.64 -11.24
CA ALA A 179 10.71 12.55 -10.66
C ALA A 179 10.99 12.70 -9.15
N GLN A 180 10.22 13.51 -8.44
CA GLN A 180 10.30 13.60 -6.99
C GLN A 180 9.74 12.33 -6.37
N GLY A 181 10.53 11.67 -5.54
CA GLY A 181 10.12 10.52 -4.76
C GLY A 181 9.41 10.91 -3.47
N ALA A 182 8.89 9.93 -2.77
CA ALA A 182 8.37 10.08 -1.42
C ALA A 182 9.43 9.63 -0.41
N MET A 183 9.51 10.33 0.72
CA MET A 183 10.31 9.95 1.87
C MET A 183 9.37 9.60 3.02
N GLU A 184 9.59 8.46 3.64
CA GLU A 184 8.83 7.96 4.79
C GLU A 184 9.74 7.60 5.96
#